data_b6f653616638c70bd2e55df62cc0b609
#
_entry.id   b6f653616638c70bd2e55df62cc0b609
#
_cell.length_a   1.000
_cell.length_b   1.000
_cell.length_c   1.000
_cell.angle_alpha   90.00
_cell.angle_beta   90.00
_cell.angle_gamma   90.00
#
_symmetry.space_group_name_H-M   'P 1'
#
loop_
_entity.id
_entity.type
_entity.pdbx_description
1 polymer ?
#
loop_
_entity_poly.entity_id
_entity_poly.type
_entity_poly.pdbx_seq_one_letter_code
_entity_poly.pdbx_strand_id
1 'polypeptide(L)'
;MLLAVALALTTATNSFEVSGIQVILRQSNANNVVAANLYLLGGTSQVTAANAGIEPLLLEISDRGTKKYPRATLRRKMSALGSEIVTSATDDWTMFGIKATTEVLDSTWAIFASRLMEPTLDPADVALIRTQFLSGIRQRRDDPDALAEFLADSIAFSGHPYGIPVTGTEASISAIDAAALKAYHGSQIVKSRMLLVVVGNVDRARLEKLVKGSLALLPAGNYKWTPPARLPERPSAVVIESRPLPTNYILGYYSGPLASSEDYQALRIATSVLTGRLFAEIRTRQNLTYDVHAPFVDRAASAGGLYVSTASPDTTLKLMRAAVSELQEGLLEREGLKRLGQQFLTEYFLDNETNGAQADFLARSQLYRGDYREADKFVEELRNVTPEAVRRVAQKYMKGIRFAYVGDPTKLRRELISRF
;
A
#
# COMPACT_ATOMS: atom_id res chain seq x y z
N MET A 1 -46.91 -19.11 -7.91
CA MET A 1 -45.56 -19.15 -8.50
C MET A 1 -45.20 -17.71 -8.89
N LEU A 2 -44.69 -16.96 -7.93
CA LEU A 2 -44.26 -15.56 -8.12
C LEU A 2 -42.74 -15.60 -8.44
N LEU A 3 -42.39 -15.30 -9.70
CA LEU A 3 -41.02 -15.02 -10.10
C LEU A 3 -40.61 -13.69 -9.45
N ALA A 4 -39.79 -13.75 -8.41
CA ALA A 4 -39.02 -12.61 -7.96
C ALA A 4 -37.95 -12.34 -9.01
N VAL A 5 -38.15 -11.37 -9.89
CA VAL A 5 -37.12 -10.80 -10.73
C VAL A 5 -36.20 -10.03 -9.79
N ALA A 6 -35.11 -10.64 -9.41
CA ALA A 6 -33.98 -9.93 -8.80
C ALA A 6 -33.42 -8.95 -9.84
N LEU A 7 -33.85 -7.68 -9.77
CA LEU A 7 -33.16 -6.60 -10.45
C LEU A 7 -31.75 -6.57 -9.87
N ALA A 8 -30.80 -7.17 -10.58
CA ALA A 8 -29.41 -6.91 -10.35
C ALA A 8 -29.20 -5.40 -10.61
N LEU A 9 -29.15 -4.62 -9.54
CA LEU A 9 -28.70 -3.23 -9.58
C LEU A 9 -27.25 -3.25 -10.07
N THR A 10 -27.06 -3.17 -11.37
CA THR A 10 -25.73 -2.94 -11.96
C THR A 10 -25.29 -1.58 -11.48
N THR A 11 -24.40 -1.57 -10.49
CA THR A 11 -23.73 -0.34 -10.03
C THR A 11 -22.89 0.17 -11.18
N ALA A 12 -23.36 1.17 -11.91
CA ALA A 12 -22.61 1.76 -13.00
C ALA A 12 -21.41 2.53 -12.45
N THR A 13 -20.20 2.10 -12.83
CA THR A 13 -18.98 2.86 -12.56
C THR A 13 -18.69 3.74 -13.76
N ASN A 14 -18.52 5.05 -13.52
CA ASN A 14 -18.26 6.04 -14.56
C ASN A 14 -17.00 6.83 -14.24
N SER A 15 -16.23 7.19 -15.28
CA SER A 15 -15.11 8.14 -15.16
C SER A 15 -15.44 9.41 -15.95
N PHE A 16 -15.12 10.56 -15.37
CA PHE A 16 -15.29 11.88 -15.97
C PHE A 16 -14.28 12.85 -15.35
N GLU A 17 -14.16 14.01 -15.96
CA GLU A 17 -13.27 15.08 -15.47
C GLU A 17 -14.08 16.22 -14.88
N VAL A 18 -13.61 16.79 -13.76
CA VAL A 18 -14.17 18.02 -13.17
C VAL A 18 -13.04 19.02 -12.93
N SER A 19 -13.00 20.07 -13.71
CA SER A 19 -12.04 21.18 -13.57
C SER A 19 -10.55 20.73 -13.59
N GLY A 20 -10.21 19.70 -14.39
CA GLY A 20 -8.87 19.14 -14.49
C GLY A 20 -8.55 18.05 -13.44
N ILE A 21 -9.55 17.58 -12.70
CA ILE A 21 -9.41 16.45 -11.77
C ILE A 21 -10.15 15.25 -12.36
N GLN A 22 -9.46 14.11 -12.52
CA GLN A 22 -10.11 12.87 -12.90
C GLN A 22 -10.95 12.34 -11.74
N VAL A 23 -12.19 11.97 -12.03
CA VAL A 23 -13.15 11.42 -11.07
C VAL A 23 -13.64 10.07 -11.54
N ILE A 24 -13.61 9.07 -10.66
CA ILE A 24 -14.27 7.78 -10.84
C ILE A 24 -15.40 7.69 -9.83
N LEU A 25 -16.62 7.49 -10.30
CA LEU A 25 -17.82 7.38 -9.46
C LEU A 25 -18.47 6.01 -9.66
N ARG A 26 -18.56 5.22 -8.60
CA ARG A 26 -19.41 4.02 -8.50
C ARG A 26 -20.60 4.36 -7.63
N GLN A 27 -21.73 4.69 -8.28
CA GLN A 27 -22.94 4.99 -7.55
C GLN A 27 -23.57 3.70 -7.01
N SER A 28 -23.85 3.67 -5.72
CA SER A 28 -24.46 2.54 -5.02
C SER A 28 -25.47 3.02 -3.98
N ASN A 29 -26.68 2.50 -4.04
CA ASN A 29 -27.76 2.79 -3.09
C ASN A 29 -27.93 1.66 -2.06
N ALA A 30 -26.97 0.75 -1.96
CA ALA A 30 -27.03 -0.40 -1.03
C ALA A 30 -27.07 0.05 0.44
N ASN A 31 -26.48 1.19 0.73
CA ASN A 31 -26.50 1.86 2.03
C ASN A 31 -26.33 3.38 1.87
N ASN A 32 -26.49 4.12 2.98
CA ASN A 32 -26.36 5.59 2.98
C ASN A 32 -24.93 6.07 3.20
N VAL A 33 -23.92 5.22 3.09
CA VAL A 33 -22.52 5.60 3.28
C VAL A 33 -21.93 6.03 1.93
N VAL A 34 -21.14 7.09 1.96
CA VAL A 34 -20.29 7.55 0.86
C VAL A 34 -18.85 7.50 1.32
N ALA A 35 -18.00 6.82 0.56
CA ALA A 35 -16.55 6.93 0.65
C ALA A 35 -16.05 7.75 -0.54
N ALA A 36 -15.27 8.79 -0.27
CA ALA A 36 -14.64 9.62 -1.30
C ALA A 36 -13.15 9.72 -1.00
N ASN A 37 -12.35 8.97 -1.76
CA ASN A 37 -10.90 8.90 -1.60
C ASN A 37 -10.22 9.75 -2.68
N LEU A 38 -9.51 10.79 -2.25
CA LEU A 38 -8.64 11.60 -3.09
C LEU A 38 -7.21 11.06 -2.99
N TYR A 39 -6.64 10.66 -4.11
CA TYR A 39 -5.27 10.19 -4.23
C TYR A 39 -4.41 11.31 -4.80
N LEU A 40 -3.39 11.73 -4.07
CA LEU A 40 -2.30 12.58 -4.53
C LEU A 40 -1.23 11.65 -5.10
N LEU A 41 -1.12 11.62 -6.41
CA LEU A 41 -0.31 10.65 -7.15
C LEU A 41 1.19 10.92 -7.01
N GLY A 42 1.98 9.85 -7.03
CA GLY A 42 3.43 9.90 -7.09
C GLY A 42 4.16 9.41 -5.84
N GLY A 43 3.55 9.51 -4.65
CA GLY A 43 4.14 8.97 -3.40
C GLY A 43 5.64 9.26 -3.27
N THR A 44 6.44 8.22 -3.07
CA THR A 44 7.90 8.34 -2.90
C THR A 44 8.65 8.87 -4.13
N SER A 45 8.04 8.84 -5.33
CA SER A 45 8.61 9.48 -6.52
C SER A 45 8.56 11.02 -6.47
N GLN A 46 7.79 11.61 -5.55
CA GLN A 46 7.66 13.05 -5.37
C GLN A 46 8.53 13.61 -4.25
N VAL A 47 9.27 12.75 -3.59
CA VAL A 47 10.17 13.13 -2.49
C VAL A 47 11.59 12.65 -2.78
N THR A 48 12.52 13.18 -2.01
CA THR A 48 13.94 12.81 -2.02
C THR A 48 14.31 12.27 -0.64
N ALA A 49 15.50 11.71 -0.50
CA ALA A 49 16.01 11.30 0.81
C ALA A 49 16.04 12.46 1.83
N ALA A 50 16.19 13.72 1.36
CA ALA A 50 16.25 14.88 2.23
C ALA A 50 14.91 15.29 2.84
N ASN A 51 13.79 15.04 2.14
CA ASN A 51 12.44 15.36 2.60
C ASN A 51 11.52 14.15 2.71
N ALA A 52 12.08 12.93 2.77
CA ALA A 52 11.32 11.72 3.03
C ALA A 52 10.47 11.85 4.29
N GLY A 53 9.22 11.41 4.23
CA GLY A 53 8.27 11.55 5.33
C GLY A 53 7.48 12.87 5.36
N ILE A 54 7.70 13.79 4.41
CA ILE A 54 7.00 15.08 4.41
C ILE A 54 5.50 14.94 4.15
N GLU A 55 5.06 14.00 3.30
CA GLU A 55 3.64 13.79 3.02
C GLU A 55 2.87 13.23 4.24
N PRO A 56 3.27 12.13 4.89
CA PRO A 56 2.57 11.69 6.10
C PRO A 56 2.64 12.71 7.23
N LEU A 57 3.74 13.46 7.36
CA LEU A 57 3.84 14.55 8.34
C LEU A 57 2.81 15.66 8.04
N LEU A 58 2.65 16.06 6.77
CA LEU A 58 1.66 17.03 6.32
C LEU A 58 0.23 16.55 6.62
N LEU A 59 -0.08 15.27 6.40
CA LEU A 59 -1.38 14.68 6.70
C LEU A 59 -1.74 14.81 8.19
N GLU A 60 -0.84 14.41 9.08
CA GLU A 60 -1.04 14.47 10.53
C GLU A 60 -1.21 15.91 11.02
N ILE A 61 -0.39 16.84 10.50
CA ILE A 61 -0.48 18.25 10.89
C ILE A 61 -1.76 18.88 10.36
N SER A 62 -2.30 18.46 9.21
CA SER A 62 -3.57 18.97 8.68
C SER A 62 -4.76 18.75 9.63
N ASP A 63 -4.66 17.75 10.54
CA ASP A 63 -5.67 17.49 11.57
C ASP A 63 -5.61 18.46 12.76
N ARG A 64 -4.54 19.25 12.87
CA ARG A 64 -4.35 20.19 13.97
C ARG A 64 -5.15 21.48 13.82
N GLY A 65 -5.64 21.78 12.62
CA GLY A 65 -6.49 22.91 12.36
C GLY A 65 -6.29 23.49 10.96
N THR A 66 -7.27 24.24 10.54
CA THR A 66 -7.26 24.95 9.25
C THR A 66 -7.56 26.42 9.47
N LYS A 67 -7.35 27.26 8.47
CA LYS A 67 -7.74 28.67 8.53
C LYS A 67 -9.20 28.85 8.93
N LYS A 68 -10.10 28.00 8.40
CA LYS A 68 -11.55 28.08 8.65
C LYS A 68 -11.97 27.37 9.95
N TYR A 69 -11.29 26.30 10.33
CA TYR A 69 -11.64 25.46 11.48
C TYR A 69 -10.46 25.34 12.42
N PRO A 70 -10.36 26.18 13.49
CA PRO A 70 -9.40 25.98 14.55
C PRO A 70 -9.55 24.57 15.15
N ARG A 71 -8.47 23.98 15.66
CA ARG A 71 -8.39 22.58 16.11
C ARG A 71 -9.57 22.11 16.97
N ALA A 72 -9.93 22.88 18.01
CA ALA A 72 -11.05 22.53 18.89
C ALA A 72 -12.39 22.50 18.15
N THR A 73 -12.60 23.43 17.21
CA THR A 73 -13.80 23.50 16.36
C THR A 73 -13.84 22.36 15.36
N LEU A 74 -12.71 22.02 14.72
CA LEU A 74 -12.58 20.90 13.79
C LEU A 74 -12.98 19.60 14.47
N ARG A 75 -12.36 19.26 15.60
CA ARG A 75 -12.64 18.05 16.37
C ARG A 75 -14.10 17.95 16.81
N ARG A 76 -14.66 19.04 17.36
CA ARG A 76 -16.07 19.09 17.78
C ARG A 76 -17.02 18.86 16.61
N LYS A 77 -16.75 19.51 15.45
CA LYS A 77 -17.57 19.32 14.25
C LYS A 77 -17.50 17.89 13.72
N MET A 78 -16.31 17.32 13.60
CA MET A 78 -16.15 15.93 13.14
C MET A 78 -16.88 14.94 14.06
N SER A 79 -16.74 15.12 15.38
CA SER A 79 -17.46 14.31 16.37
C SER A 79 -18.99 14.45 16.24
N ALA A 80 -19.51 15.66 16.01
CA ALA A 80 -20.95 15.91 15.85
C ALA A 80 -21.52 15.33 14.55
N LEU A 81 -20.70 15.25 13.47
CA LEU A 81 -21.11 14.70 12.18
C LEU A 81 -21.10 13.15 12.17
N GLY A 82 -20.39 12.50 13.11
CA GLY A 82 -20.20 11.06 13.12
C GLY A 82 -19.52 10.54 11.85
N SER A 83 -18.77 11.39 11.16
CA SER A 83 -18.03 11.07 9.93
C SER A 83 -16.54 10.97 10.21
N GLU A 84 -15.80 10.42 9.26
CA GLU A 84 -14.36 10.18 9.39
C GLU A 84 -13.61 10.79 8.20
N ILE A 85 -12.46 11.41 8.46
CA ILE A 85 -11.46 11.73 7.44
C ILE A 85 -10.29 10.78 7.66
N VAL A 86 -10.02 9.95 6.65
CA VAL A 86 -9.00 8.91 6.66
C VAL A 86 -7.82 9.38 5.83
N THR A 87 -6.62 9.16 6.33
CA THR A 87 -5.39 9.54 5.60
C THR A 87 -4.39 8.38 5.61
N SER A 88 -3.69 8.19 4.50
CA SER A 88 -2.58 7.25 4.40
C SER A 88 -1.55 7.73 3.39
N ALA A 89 -0.29 7.38 3.59
CA ALA A 89 0.77 7.60 2.61
C ALA A 89 1.39 6.26 2.24
N THR A 90 1.60 6.06 0.94
CA THR A 90 2.20 4.86 0.37
C THR A 90 3.33 5.24 -0.58
N ASP A 91 3.95 4.24 -1.19
CA ASP A 91 5.00 4.48 -2.19
C ASP A 91 4.47 5.13 -3.48
N ASP A 92 3.22 4.88 -3.84
CA ASP A 92 2.64 5.29 -5.13
C ASP A 92 1.73 6.52 -5.02
N TRP A 93 1.14 6.77 -3.84
CA TRP A 93 0.24 7.91 -3.60
C TRP A 93 0.09 8.22 -2.12
N THR A 94 -0.42 9.41 -1.88
CA THR A 94 -0.93 9.82 -0.57
C THR A 94 -2.44 9.95 -0.66
N MET A 95 -3.19 9.24 0.17
CA MET A 95 -4.64 9.23 0.17
C MET A 95 -5.19 10.15 1.26
N PHE A 96 -6.19 10.95 0.89
CA PHE A 96 -6.96 11.80 1.76
C PHE A 96 -8.45 11.50 1.52
N GLY A 97 -9.09 10.76 2.41
CA GLY A 97 -10.42 10.20 2.19
C GLY A 97 -11.47 10.63 3.20
N ILE A 98 -12.72 10.46 2.81
CA ILE A 98 -13.92 10.69 3.63
C ILE A 98 -14.70 9.39 3.74
N LYS A 99 -15.22 9.13 4.95
CA LYS A 99 -16.34 8.20 5.18
C LYS A 99 -17.45 8.98 5.88
N ALA A 100 -18.59 9.12 5.22
CA ALA A 100 -19.72 9.90 5.73
C ALA A 100 -21.04 9.30 5.27
N THR A 101 -22.14 9.56 6.00
CA THR A 101 -23.48 9.30 5.45
C THR A 101 -23.82 10.39 4.43
N THR A 102 -24.76 10.07 3.55
CA THR A 102 -25.23 11.00 2.50
C THR A 102 -25.72 12.33 3.08
N GLU A 103 -26.34 12.33 4.27
CA GLU A 103 -26.90 13.51 4.93
C GLU A 103 -25.81 14.49 5.37
N VAL A 104 -24.67 14.00 5.85
CA VAL A 104 -23.58 14.86 6.38
C VAL A 104 -22.42 15.03 5.41
N LEU A 105 -22.52 14.47 4.20
CA LEU A 105 -21.45 14.48 3.19
C LEU A 105 -20.95 15.90 2.91
N ASP A 106 -21.83 16.87 2.66
CA ASP A 106 -21.45 18.23 2.28
C ASP A 106 -20.68 18.94 3.42
N SER A 107 -21.11 18.71 4.67
CA SER A 107 -20.45 19.26 5.85
C SER A 107 -19.08 18.62 6.09
N THR A 108 -18.97 17.29 5.91
CA THR A 108 -17.71 16.57 6.01
C THR A 108 -16.75 16.95 4.88
N TRP A 109 -17.28 17.09 3.66
CA TRP A 109 -16.51 17.57 2.50
C TRP A 109 -15.92 18.97 2.73
N ALA A 110 -16.67 19.89 3.32
CA ALA A 110 -16.17 21.22 3.63
C ALA A 110 -14.98 21.21 4.60
N ILE A 111 -14.98 20.29 5.57
CA ILE A 111 -13.85 20.10 6.49
C ILE A 111 -12.67 19.41 5.76
N PHE A 112 -12.94 18.36 5.00
CA PHE A 112 -11.95 17.67 4.17
C PHE A 112 -11.22 18.65 3.24
N ALA A 113 -11.98 19.43 2.45
CA ALA A 113 -11.40 20.41 1.54
C ALA A 113 -10.57 21.46 2.28
N SER A 114 -11.05 21.96 3.44
CA SER A 114 -10.31 22.91 4.25
C SER A 114 -9.01 22.32 4.82
N ARG A 115 -9.00 21.05 5.27
CA ARG A 115 -7.78 20.37 5.74
C ARG A 115 -6.76 20.18 4.63
N LEU A 116 -7.22 19.84 3.43
CA LEU A 116 -6.35 19.64 2.27
C LEU A 116 -5.80 20.97 1.73
N MET A 117 -6.64 21.99 1.62
CA MET A 117 -6.31 23.22 0.90
C MET A 117 -5.69 24.30 1.79
N GLU A 118 -6.08 24.37 3.06
CA GLU A 118 -5.75 25.47 3.96
C GLU A 118 -5.37 25.02 5.38
N PRO A 119 -4.50 23.99 5.55
CA PRO A 119 -4.02 23.65 6.88
C PRO A 119 -3.25 24.83 7.49
N THR A 120 -3.34 25.02 8.80
CA THR A 120 -2.64 26.15 9.47
C THR A 120 -1.13 25.99 9.44
N LEU A 121 -0.63 24.76 9.53
CA LEU A 121 0.79 24.40 9.60
C LEU A 121 1.53 25.25 10.67
N ASP A 122 0.89 25.33 11.85
CA ASP A 122 1.44 26.08 12.99
C ASP A 122 2.79 25.52 13.43
N PRO A 123 3.83 26.33 13.64
CA PRO A 123 5.15 25.85 14.02
C PRO A 123 5.18 25.00 15.28
N ALA A 124 4.32 25.27 16.29
CA ALA A 124 4.26 24.50 17.53
C ALA A 124 3.65 23.12 17.27
N ASP A 125 2.57 23.03 16.47
CA ASP A 125 2.00 21.75 16.06
C ASP A 125 2.99 20.94 15.18
N VAL A 126 3.71 21.60 14.26
CA VAL A 126 4.76 20.97 13.46
C VAL A 126 5.85 20.38 14.36
N ALA A 127 6.35 21.13 15.35
CA ALA A 127 7.35 20.64 16.29
C ALA A 127 6.85 19.45 17.11
N LEU A 128 5.61 19.49 17.56
CA LEU A 128 4.99 18.40 18.31
C LEU A 128 4.88 17.11 17.48
N ILE A 129 4.29 17.19 16.28
CA ILE A 129 4.09 16.02 15.43
C ILE A 129 5.43 15.47 14.94
N ARG A 130 6.39 16.34 14.59
CA ARG A 130 7.75 15.93 14.27
C ARG A 130 8.38 15.11 15.40
N THR A 131 8.23 15.54 16.66
CA THR A 131 8.72 14.78 17.82
C THR A 131 8.06 13.39 17.92
N GLN A 132 6.77 13.28 17.64
CA GLN A 132 6.08 12.00 17.61
C GLN A 132 6.59 11.07 16.49
N PHE A 133 6.83 11.61 15.29
CA PHE A 133 7.43 10.84 14.18
C PHE A 133 8.84 10.35 14.54
N LEU A 134 9.68 11.21 15.11
CA LEU A 134 11.02 10.81 15.55
C LEU A 134 10.98 9.72 16.63
N SER A 135 10.03 9.82 17.56
CA SER A 135 9.82 8.75 18.55
C SER A 135 9.42 7.43 17.90
N GLY A 136 8.48 7.46 16.93
CA GLY A 136 8.07 6.27 16.17
C GLY A 136 9.22 5.65 15.36
N ILE A 137 10.07 6.48 14.73
CA ILE A 137 11.26 6.00 14.01
C ILE A 137 12.25 5.31 14.95
N ARG A 138 12.47 5.84 16.15
CA ARG A 138 13.35 5.23 17.15
C ARG A 138 12.77 3.92 17.67
N GLN A 139 11.46 3.89 17.98
CA GLN A 139 10.79 2.68 18.43
C GLN A 139 10.89 1.56 17.39
N ARG A 140 10.71 1.88 16.09
CA ARG A 140 10.92 0.92 14.99
C ARG A 140 12.35 0.37 14.97
N ARG A 141 13.35 1.20 15.27
CA ARG A 141 14.74 0.77 15.34
C ARG A 141 15.02 -0.18 16.51
N ASP A 142 14.26 -0.06 17.60
CA ASP A 142 14.39 -0.91 18.78
C ASP A 142 13.62 -2.24 18.61
N ASP A 143 12.63 -2.29 17.72
CA ASP A 143 11.91 -3.52 17.34
C ASP A 143 12.68 -4.27 16.24
N PRO A 144 13.17 -5.50 16.52
CA PRO A 144 14.00 -6.23 15.55
C PRO A 144 13.25 -6.61 14.27
N ASP A 145 11.94 -6.86 14.36
CA ASP A 145 11.12 -7.24 13.22
C ASP A 145 10.88 -6.04 12.29
N ALA A 146 10.42 -4.93 12.85
CA ALA A 146 10.24 -3.68 12.11
C ALA A 146 11.57 -3.13 11.53
N LEU A 147 12.69 -3.38 12.22
CA LEU A 147 14.02 -3.04 11.72
C LEU A 147 14.43 -3.93 10.55
N ALA A 148 14.12 -5.24 10.60
CA ALA A 148 14.38 -6.17 9.49
C ALA A 148 13.59 -5.75 8.24
N GLU A 149 12.33 -5.35 8.39
CA GLU A 149 11.50 -4.81 7.30
C GLU A 149 12.13 -3.55 6.68
N PHE A 150 12.47 -2.57 7.50
CA PHE A 150 13.11 -1.34 7.04
C PHE A 150 14.43 -1.59 6.29
N LEU A 151 15.27 -2.47 6.79
CA LEU A 151 16.54 -2.82 6.14
C LEU A 151 16.34 -3.62 4.86
N ALA A 152 15.36 -4.53 4.83
CA ALA A 152 15.01 -5.30 3.64
C ALA A 152 14.51 -4.38 2.51
N ASP A 153 13.61 -3.43 2.82
CA ASP A 153 13.18 -2.40 1.88
C ASP A 153 14.37 -1.59 1.36
N SER A 154 15.23 -1.10 2.25
CA SER A 154 16.39 -0.31 1.89
C SER A 154 17.35 -1.01 0.93
N ILE A 155 17.65 -2.30 1.17
CA ILE A 155 18.58 -3.05 0.32
C ILE A 155 17.93 -3.55 -0.97
N ALA A 156 16.67 -3.98 -0.93
CA ALA A 156 15.96 -4.50 -2.10
C ALA A 156 15.62 -3.40 -3.09
N PHE A 157 15.14 -2.25 -2.60
CA PHE A 157 14.68 -1.13 -3.43
C PHE A 157 15.73 -0.03 -3.61
N SER A 158 16.99 -0.27 -3.24
CA SER A 158 18.08 0.71 -3.39
C SER A 158 18.17 1.26 -4.82
N GLY A 159 18.15 2.59 -4.96
CA GLY A 159 18.17 3.30 -6.25
C GLY A 159 16.83 3.31 -7.01
N HIS A 160 15.77 2.78 -6.41
CA HIS A 160 14.39 2.90 -6.87
C HIS A 160 13.63 3.87 -5.94
N PRO A 161 12.59 4.59 -6.40
CA PRO A 161 11.78 5.45 -5.52
C PRO A 161 11.27 4.75 -4.26
N TYR A 162 10.92 3.47 -4.35
CA TYR A 162 10.47 2.66 -3.21
C TYR A 162 11.54 2.40 -2.13
N GLY A 163 12.81 2.70 -2.41
CA GLY A 163 13.88 2.69 -1.40
C GLY A 163 13.90 3.93 -0.52
N ILE A 164 13.05 4.94 -0.81
CA ILE A 164 12.85 6.12 0.05
C ILE A 164 11.75 5.79 1.05
N PRO A 165 12.04 5.75 2.36
CA PRO A 165 11.04 5.36 3.34
C PRO A 165 9.89 6.37 3.40
N VAL A 166 8.65 5.91 3.21
CA VAL A 166 7.43 6.74 3.26
C VAL A 166 7.36 7.54 4.56
N THR A 167 7.69 6.93 5.69
CA THR A 167 7.67 7.57 7.01
C THR A 167 8.89 8.44 7.31
N GLY A 168 9.83 8.52 6.36
CA GLY A 168 11.07 9.27 6.53
C GLY A 168 12.14 8.58 7.40
N THR A 169 13.23 9.31 7.59
CA THR A 169 14.36 8.97 8.46
C THR A 169 14.49 9.99 9.58
N GLU A 170 15.28 9.71 10.62
CA GLU A 170 15.57 10.70 11.66
C GLU A 170 16.14 12.00 11.07
N ALA A 171 17.02 11.89 10.07
CA ALA A 171 17.62 13.04 9.41
C ALA A 171 16.59 13.87 8.63
N SER A 172 15.79 13.24 7.76
CA SER A 172 14.79 13.96 6.96
C SER A 172 13.69 14.57 7.82
N ILE A 173 13.13 13.83 8.78
CA ILE A 173 12.07 14.34 9.66
C ILE A 173 12.60 15.49 10.53
N SER A 174 13.84 15.43 11.04
CA SER A 174 14.43 16.53 11.81
C SER A 174 14.61 17.81 11.00
N ALA A 175 14.83 17.70 9.69
CA ALA A 175 15.02 18.83 8.79
C ALA A 175 13.72 19.49 8.34
N ILE A 176 12.56 18.82 8.47
CA ILE A 176 11.28 19.34 8.02
C ILE A 176 10.72 20.30 9.09
N ASP A 177 10.59 21.57 8.73
CA ASP A 177 9.97 22.61 9.54
C ASP A 177 8.65 23.12 8.89
N ALA A 178 8.01 24.10 9.52
CA ALA A 178 6.77 24.70 9.02
C ALA A 178 6.95 25.41 7.67
N ALA A 179 8.14 25.97 7.40
CA ALA A 179 8.42 26.63 6.12
C ALA A 179 8.56 25.58 5.00
N ALA A 180 9.28 24.47 5.25
CA ALA A 180 9.40 23.36 4.32
C ALA A 180 8.03 22.73 3.99
N LEU A 181 7.17 22.52 5.01
CA LEU A 181 5.80 22.03 4.82
C LEU A 181 4.94 22.96 4.00
N LYS A 182 4.99 24.27 4.24
CA LYS A 182 4.24 25.29 3.46
C LYS A 182 4.71 25.32 2.01
N ALA A 183 6.01 25.25 1.77
CA ALA A 183 6.58 25.22 0.42
C ALA A 183 6.16 23.93 -0.31
N TYR A 184 6.23 22.78 0.34
CA TYR A 184 5.81 21.50 -0.21
C TYR A 184 4.30 21.50 -0.51
N HIS A 185 3.47 21.91 0.44
CA HIS A 185 2.02 22.02 0.27
C HIS A 185 1.69 22.91 -0.94
N GLY A 186 2.26 24.10 -1.02
CA GLY A 186 2.00 25.04 -2.11
C GLY A 186 2.41 24.55 -3.50
N SER A 187 3.44 23.70 -3.59
CA SER A 187 3.93 23.16 -4.86
C SER A 187 3.31 21.81 -5.24
N GLN A 188 2.88 21.02 -4.27
CA GLN A 188 2.49 19.63 -4.49
C GLN A 188 0.99 19.35 -4.38
N ILE A 189 0.21 20.21 -3.72
CA ILE A 189 -1.26 20.10 -3.67
C ILE A 189 -1.84 20.76 -4.92
N VAL A 190 -1.76 20.05 -6.04
CA VAL A 190 -2.16 20.53 -7.37
C VAL A 190 -3.08 19.52 -8.06
N LYS A 191 -4.01 20.02 -8.89
CA LYS A 191 -5.05 19.21 -9.55
C LYS A 191 -4.50 18.08 -10.41
N SER A 192 -3.39 18.31 -11.10
CA SER A 192 -2.76 17.31 -11.96
C SER A 192 -2.23 16.06 -11.21
N ARG A 193 -2.05 16.16 -9.88
CA ARG A 193 -1.71 15.00 -9.01
C ARG A 193 -2.94 14.30 -8.45
N MET A 194 -4.17 14.71 -8.80
CA MET A 194 -5.37 14.23 -8.14
C MET A 194 -6.13 13.21 -8.96
N LEU A 195 -6.44 12.09 -8.34
CA LEU A 195 -7.47 11.13 -8.74
C LEU A 195 -8.49 11.05 -7.61
N LEU A 196 -9.75 11.38 -7.89
CA LEU A 196 -10.85 11.26 -6.94
C LEU A 196 -11.68 10.01 -7.27
N VAL A 197 -11.76 9.07 -6.32
CA VAL A 197 -12.62 7.88 -6.47
C VAL A 197 -13.69 7.90 -5.41
N VAL A 198 -14.95 7.82 -5.84
CA VAL A 198 -16.11 7.91 -4.97
C VAL A 198 -16.99 6.69 -5.15
N VAL A 199 -17.33 6.04 -4.05
CA VAL A 199 -18.26 4.90 -4.00
C VAL A 199 -19.34 5.18 -2.98
N GLY A 200 -20.62 5.04 -3.38
CA GLY A 200 -21.74 5.18 -2.45
C GLY A 200 -22.92 5.95 -3.01
N ASN A 201 -23.82 6.34 -2.11
CA ASN A 201 -25.08 7.00 -2.45
C ASN A 201 -24.89 8.51 -2.66
N VAL A 202 -24.27 8.87 -3.77
CA VAL A 202 -24.11 10.25 -4.23
C VAL A 202 -24.21 10.28 -5.74
N ASP A 203 -24.92 11.27 -6.28
CA ASP A 203 -25.03 11.46 -7.71
C ASP A 203 -23.89 12.35 -8.27
N ARG A 204 -23.72 12.28 -9.58
CA ARG A 204 -22.68 13.03 -10.29
C ARG A 204 -22.84 14.55 -10.12
N ALA A 205 -24.06 15.07 -10.18
CA ALA A 205 -24.31 16.53 -10.11
C ALA A 205 -23.89 17.10 -8.75
N ARG A 206 -24.24 16.40 -7.65
CA ARG A 206 -23.80 16.79 -6.30
C ARG A 206 -22.29 16.73 -6.16
N LEU A 207 -21.65 15.65 -6.66
CA LEU A 207 -20.20 15.52 -6.60
C LEU A 207 -19.48 16.60 -7.40
N GLU A 208 -19.94 16.90 -8.62
CA GLU A 208 -19.41 18.01 -9.42
C GLU A 208 -19.52 19.34 -8.70
N LYS A 209 -20.65 19.63 -8.03
CA LYS A 209 -20.85 20.84 -7.24
C LYS A 209 -19.84 20.95 -6.09
N LEU A 210 -19.61 19.84 -5.37
CA LEU A 210 -18.64 19.77 -4.26
C LEU A 210 -17.21 20.05 -4.76
N VAL A 211 -16.80 19.40 -5.85
CA VAL A 211 -15.46 19.59 -6.44
C VAL A 211 -15.29 21.02 -6.97
N LYS A 212 -16.28 21.55 -7.73
CA LYS A 212 -16.24 22.91 -8.29
C LYS A 212 -16.19 23.98 -7.21
N GLY A 213 -16.87 23.77 -6.07
CA GLY A 213 -16.87 24.69 -4.93
C GLY A 213 -15.63 24.63 -4.04
N SER A 214 -14.68 23.74 -4.32
CA SER A 214 -13.51 23.52 -3.47
C SER A 214 -12.25 23.19 -4.29
N LEU A 215 -12.00 21.90 -4.56
CA LEU A 215 -10.77 21.42 -5.19
C LEU A 215 -10.46 22.05 -6.54
N ALA A 216 -11.47 22.51 -7.28
CA ALA A 216 -11.30 23.23 -8.54
C ALA A 216 -10.52 24.54 -8.39
N LEU A 217 -10.47 25.12 -7.19
CA LEU A 217 -9.74 26.35 -6.87
C LEU A 217 -8.23 26.12 -6.73
N LEU A 218 -7.77 24.89 -6.63
CA LEU A 218 -6.36 24.56 -6.54
C LEU A 218 -5.63 24.84 -7.87
N PRO A 219 -4.31 25.09 -7.83
CA PRO A 219 -3.49 25.22 -9.03
C PRO A 219 -3.60 23.99 -9.94
N ALA A 220 -3.54 24.21 -11.25
CA ALA A 220 -3.61 23.11 -12.22
C ALA A 220 -2.46 22.09 -12.04
N GLY A 221 -1.23 22.61 -11.89
CA GLY A 221 -0.03 21.78 -11.90
C GLY A 221 0.29 21.23 -13.30
N ASN A 222 1.36 20.45 -13.38
CA ASN A 222 1.82 19.82 -14.62
C ASN A 222 2.25 18.35 -14.42
N TYR A 223 1.89 17.75 -13.29
CA TYR A 223 2.23 16.36 -12.99
C TYR A 223 1.50 15.40 -13.94
N LYS A 224 2.19 14.35 -14.35
CA LYS A 224 1.62 13.26 -15.10
C LYS A 224 2.00 11.95 -14.43
N TRP A 225 1.00 11.16 -14.04
CA TRP A 225 1.22 9.84 -13.48
C TRP A 225 1.95 8.95 -14.48
N THR A 226 3.00 8.33 -14.03
CA THR A 226 3.71 7.27 -14.75
C THR A 226 4.02 6.17 -13.74
N PRO A 227 3.57 4.94 -13.98
CA PRO A 227 3.92 3.83 -13.11
C PRO A 227 5.44 3.71 -12.96
N PRO A 228 5.95 3.45 -11.76
CA PRO A 228 7.38 3.23 -11.56
C PRO A 228 7.90 2.08 -12.42
N ALA A 229 9.16 2.14 -12.82
CA ALA A 229 9.80 1.05 -13.54
C ALA A 229 9.84 -0.21 -12.67
N ARG A 230 9.90 -1.38 -13.31
CA ARG A 230 10.13 -2.63 -12.59
C ARG A 230 11.48 -2.55 -11.86
N LEU A 231 11.53 -3.12 -10.65
CA LEU A 231 12.77 -3.24 -9.89
C LEU A 231 13.82 -4.01 -10.72
N PRO A 232 15.07 -3.56 -10.76
CA PRO A 232 16.12 -4.27 -11.47
C PRO A 232 16.42 -5.61 -10.78
N GLU A 233 16.66 -6.65 -11.59
CA GLU A 233 17.20 -7.91 -11.07
C GLU A 233 18.62 -7.69 -10.60
N ARG A 234 18.92 -8.18 -9.41
CA ARG A 234 20.24 -8.04 -8.78
C ARG A 234 20.66 -9.37 -8.14
N PRO A 235 21.96 -9.62 -7.97
CA PRO A 235 22.44 -10.77 -7.21
C PRO A 235 21.91 -10.73 -5.76
N SER A 236 21.76 -11.94 -5.19
CA SER A 236 21.41 -12.07 -3.78
C SER A 236 22.46 -11.43 -2.89
N ALA A 237 22.01 -10.74 -1.85
CA ALA A 237 22.87 -10.04 -0.90
C ALA A 237 22.21 -10.04 0.48
N VAL A 238 22.98 -9.72 1.52
CA VAL A 238 22.45 -9.56 2.87
C VAL A 238 23.06 -8.33 3.55
N VAL A 239 22.21 -7.51 4.16
CA VAL A 239 22.59 -6.54 5.17
C VAL A 239 22.39 -7.16 6.55
N ILE A 240 23.36 -7.00 7.45
CA ILE A 240 23.33 -7.59 8.78
C ILE A 240 23.38 -6.49 9.81
N GLU A 241 22.37 -6.46 10.66
CA GLU A 241 22.35 -5.68 11.89
C GLU A 241 22.59 -6.64 13.07
N SER A 242 23.72 -6.49 13.70
CA SER A 242 24.15 -7.36 14.82
C SER A 242 23.39 -7.01 16.09
N ARG A 243 22.66 -7.97 16.63
CA ARG A 243 21.92 -7.87 17.89
C ARG A 243 22.10 -9.14 18.70
N PRO A 244 22.37 -9.06 20.01
CA PRO A 244 22.50 -10.24 20.88
C PRO A 244 21.12 -10.79 21.24
N LEU A 245 20.38 -11.30 20.23
CA LEU A 245 19.02 -11.79 20.37
C LEU A 245 18.98 -13.33 20.36
N PRO A 246 18.09 -13.97 21.11
CA PRO A 246 17.86 -15.42 21.03
C PRO A 246 17.25 -15.82 19.70
N THR A 247 16.39 -14.97 19.13
CA THR A 247 15.71 -15.13 17.84
C THR A 247 16.32 -14.20 16.80
N ASN A 248 16.48 -14.67 15.58
CA ASN A 248 16.99 -13.91 14.45
C ASN A 248 15.85 -13.65 13.46
N TYR A 249 15.77 -12.43 12.94
CA TYR A 249 14.75 -11.97 12.01
C TYR A 249 15.37 -11.84 10.64
N ILE A 250 14.78 -12.51 9.65
CA ILE A 250 15.29 -12.57 8.28
C ILE A 250 14.14 -12.23 7.35
N LEU A 251 14.29 -11.15 6.60
CA LEU A 251 13.36 -10.75 5.55
C LEU A 251 14.14 -10.39 4.30
N GLY A 252 13.70 -10.88 3.15
CA GLY A 252 14.31 -10.51 1.88
C GLY A 252 13.29 -10.40 0.77
N TYR A 253 13.57 -9.53 -0.22
CA TYR A 253 12.72 -9.32 -1.36
C TYR A 253 13.44 -9.59 -2.68
N TYR A 254 12.68 -10.04 -3.66
CA TYR A 254 13.06 -10.17 -5.08
C TYR A 254 12.12 -9.35 -5.95
N SER A 255 12.63 -8.93 -7.12
CA SER A 255 11.85 -8.14 -8.09
C SER A 255 10.70 -8.96 -8.68
N GLY A 256 9.48 -8.47 -8.55
CA GLY A 256 8.28 -9.02 -9.17
C GLY A 256 7.96 -8.40 -10.55
N PRO A 257 6.84 -8.77 -11.17
CA PRO A 257 6.29 -8.13 -12.35
C PRO A 257 5.69 -6.75 -12.03
N LEU A 258 5.46 -5.94 -13.06
CA LEU A 258 4.57 -4.78 -12.93
C LEU A 258 3.13 -5.27 -12.70
N ALA A 259 2.33 -4.46 -11.99
CA ALA A 259 0.93 -4.80 -11.71
C ALA A 259 0.05 -4.89 -12.97
N SER A 260 0.51 -4.32 -14.10
CA SER A 260 -0.11 -4.46 -15.42
C SER A 260 0.27 -5.75 -16.16
N SER A 261 1.21 -6.55 -15.64
CA SER A 261 1.68 -7.78 -16.29
C SER A 261 0.73 -8.94 -16.06
N GLU A 262 0.60 -9.82 -17.05
CA GLU A 262 -0.11 -11.11 -16.93
C GLU A 262 0.50 -12.05 -15.88
N ASP A 263 1.77 -11.89 -15.54
CA ASP A 263 2.46 -12.67 -14.51
C ASP A 263 2.05 -12.26 -13.07
N TYR A 264 1.35 -11.13 -12.90
CA TYR A 264 1.10 -10.55 -11.58
C TYR A 264 0.27 -11.46 -10.67
N GLN A 265 -0.87 -11.93 -11.16
CA GLN A 265 -1.73 -12.84 -10.37
C GLN A 265 -1.09 -14.21 -10.15
N ALA A 266 -0.34 -14.70 -11.13
CA ALA A 266 0.40 -15.96 -10.99
C ALA A 266 1.48 -15.86 -9.90
N LEU A 267 2.21 -14.74 -9.80
CA LEU A 267 3.20 -14.55 -8.73
C LEU A 267 2.55 -14.39 -7.37
N ARG A 268 1.43 -13.67 -7.28
CA ARG A 268 0.65 -13.55 -6.05
C ARG A 268 0.21 -14.91 -5.52
N ILE A 269 -0.30 -15.78 -6.39
CA ILE A 269 -0.64 -17.16 -6.04
C ILE A 269 0.60 -17.97 -5.66
N ALA A 270 1.70 -17.83 -6.41
CA ALA A 270 2.95 -18.53 -6.13
C ALA A 270 3.51 -18.20 -4.73
N THR A 271 3.46 -16.96 -4.30
CA THR A 271 3.89 -16.55 -2.94
C THR A 271 3.00 -17.13 -1.85
N SER A 272 1.69 -17.22 -2.08
CA SER A 272 0.77 -17.85 -1.13
C SER A 272 0.99 -19.36 -1.02
N VAL A 273 1.19 -20.05 -2.15
CA VAL A 273 1.58 -21.49 -2.15
C VAL A 273 2.87 -21.68 -1.37
N LEU A 274 3.87 -20.82 -1.62
CA LEU A 274 5.15 -20.88 -0.91
C LEU A 274 4.96 -20.63 0.58
N THR A 275 4.15 -19.69 1.00
CA THR A 275 3.79 -19.46 2.42
C THR A 275 3.24 -20.74 3.06
N GLY A 276 2.29 -21.41 2.41
CA GLY A 276 1.73 -22.67 2.92
C GLY A 276 2.79 -23.78 3.08
N ARG A 277 3.71 -23.92 2.12
CA ARG A 277 4.81 -24.89 2.19
C ARG A 277 5.81 -24.58 3.30
N LEU A 278 6.22 -23.30 3.41
CA LEU A 278 7.11 -22.83 4.46
C LEU A 278 6.52 -23.07 5.85
N PHE A 279 5.25 -22.75 6.02
CA PHE A 279 4.55 -22.96 7.27
C PHE A 279 4.47 -24.45 7.63
N ALA A 280 4.06 -25.29 6.69
CA ALA A 280 3.95 -26.74 6.92
C ALA A 280 5.29 -27.38 7.26
N GLU A 281 6.36 -27.04 6.53
CA GLU A 281 7.69 -27.64 6.74
C GLU A 281 8.39 -27.05 7.97
N ILE A 282 8.55 -25.71 8.03
CA ILE A 282 9.45 -25.06 8.99
C ILE A 282 8.78 -24.91 10.36
N ARG A 283 7.49 -24.50 10.38
CA ARG A 283 6.77 -24.32 11.63
C ARG A 283 6.15 -25.63 12.14
N THR A 284 5.35 -26.30 11.30
CA THR A 284 4.56 -27.46 11.78
C THR A 284 5.41 -28.71 11.94
N ARG A 285 6.25 -29.05 10.94
CA ARG A 285 7.02 -30.31 10.97
C ARG A 285 8.31 -30.19 11.76
N GLN A 286 9.04 -29.08 11.60
CA GLN A 286 10.36 -28.90 12.20
C GLN A 286 10.36 -28.10 13.50
N ASN A 287 9.26 -27.35 13.79
CA ASN A 287 9.12 -26.47 14.95
C ASN A 287 10.29 -25.46 15.12
N LEU A 288 10.78 -24.90 14.01
CA LEU A 288 11.95 -24.00 13.98
C LEU A 288 11.58 -22.52 14.09
N THR A 289 10.30 -22.20 13.97
CA THR A 289 9.82 -20.82 13.96
C THR A 289 8.41 -20.69 14.50
N TYR A 290 8.08 -19.50 15.01
CA TYR A 290 6.70 -19.09 15.26
C TYR A 290 6.05 -18.48 14.01
N ASP A 291 6.81 -17.70 13.23
CA ASP A 291 6.31 -17.03 12.04
C ASP A 291 7.25 -17.19 10.83
N VAL A 292 6.68 -17.69 9.73
CA VAL A 292 7.33 -17.85 8.44
C VAL A 292 6.31 -17.69 7.33
N HIS A 293 6.64 -16.84 6.33
CA HIS A 293 5.79 -16.62 5.17
C HIS A 293 6.58 -16.10 3.97
N ALA A 294 5.94 -16.09 2.80
CA ALA A 294 6.46 -15.47 1.59
C ALA A 294 5.57 -14.25 1.26
N PRO A 295 5.96 -13.03 1.64
CA PRO A 295 5.17 -11.84 1.39
C PRO A 295 5.07 -11.53 -0.11
N PHE A 296 3.90 -11.04 -0.53
CA PHE A 296 3.69 -10.41 -1.82
C PHE A 296 3.47 -8.90 -1.59
N VAL A 297 4.35 -8.08 -2.15
CA VAL A 297 4.27 -6.61 -2.04
C VAL A 297 3.47 -6.07 -3.20
N ASP A 298 2.20 -5.72 -2.92
CA ASP A 298 1.22 -5.22 -3.89
C ASP A 298 1.43 -3.72 -4.16
N ARG A 299 2.27 -3.40 -5.13
CA ARG A 299 2.60 -2.04 -5.61
C ARG A 299 2.58 -2.02 -7.15
N ALA A 300 2.67 -0.83 -7.77
CA ALA A 300 2.78 -0.71 -9.23
C ALA A 300 3.95 -1.53 -9.79
N ALA A 301 5.11 -1.49 -9.13
CA ALA A 301 6.23 -2.41 -9.34
C ALA A 301 6.29 -3.38 -8.16
N SER A 302 5.70 -4.57 -8.33
CA SER A 302 5.57 -5.56 -7.25
C SER A 302 6.89 -6.19 -6.86
N ALA A 303 6.90 -6.78 -5.67
CA ALA A 303 7.97 -7.65 -5.19
C ALA A 303 7.38 -8.89 -4.51
N GLY A 304 8.12 -9.95 -4.47
CA GLY A 304 7.86 -11.06 -3.57
C GLY A 304 9.00 -11.20 -2.58
N GLY A 305 8.81 -11.99 -1.53
CA GLY A 305 9.83 -12.12 -0.51
C GLY A 305 9.80 -13.42 0.26
N LEU A 306 10.68 -13.50 1.23
CA LEU A 306 10.78 -14.58 2.21
C LEU A 306 11.01 -13.94 3.58
N TYR A 307 10.18 -14.33 4.55
CA TYR A 307 10.30 -13.91 5.95
C TYR A 307 10.39 -15.11 6.89
N VAL A 308 11.22 -15.00 7.92
CA VAL A 308 11.21 -15.91 9.06
C VAL A 308 11.83 -15.28 10.31
N SER A 309 11.26 -15.60 11.49
CA SER A 309 11.88 -15.38 12.78
C SER A 309 12.33 -16.71 13.38
N THR A 310 13.62 -16.92 13.65
CA THR A 310 14.14 -18.25 14.05
C THR A 310 15.37 -18.19 14.96
N ALA A 311 15.51 -19.19 15.82
CA ALA A 311 16.74 -19.44 16.59
C ALA A 311 17.82 -20.18 15.76
N SER A 312 17.42 -20.80 14.63
CA SER A 312 18.29 -21.69 13.81
C SER A 312 18.35 -21.20 12.35
N PRO A 313 18.93 -20.02 12.04
CA PRO A 313 18.87 -19.39 10.73
C PRO A 313 19.43 -20.26 9.60
N ASP A 314 20.56 -20.92 9.80
CA ASP A 314 21.18 -21.77 8.78
C ASP A 314 20.30 -22.92 8.31
N THR A 315 19.67 -23.61 9.26
CA THR A 315 18.75 -24.72 8.95
C THR A 315 17.51 -24.22 8.26
N THR A 316 16.95 -23.13 8.77
CA THR A 316 15.74 -22.53 8.23
C THR A 316 15.95 -22.00 6.80
N LEU A 317 17.06 -21.31 6.52
CA LEU A 317 17.38 -20.84 5.16
C LEU A 317 17.54 -21.99 4.16
N LYS A 318 18.12 -23.14 4.56
CA LYS A 318 18.19 -24.32 3.69
C LYS A 318 16.81 -24.88 3.35
N LEU A 319 15.91 -24.96 4.33
CA LEU A 319 14.53 -25.40 4.12
C LEU A 319 13.74 -24.41 3.26
N MET A 320 13.91 -23.11 3.48
CA MET A 320 13.31 -22.07 2.63
C MET A 320 13.78 -22.19 1.18
N ARG A 321 15.07 -22.38 0.97
CA ARG A 321 15.62 -22.58 -0.38
C ARG A 321 15.09 -23.84 -1.04
N ALA A 322 14.97 -24.96 -0.29
CA ALA A 322 14.38 -26.19 -0.79
C ALA A 322 12.92 -25.98 -1.22
N ALA A 323 12.11 -25.27 -0.42
CA ALA A 323 10.72 -24.98 -0.75
C ALA A 323 10.58 -24.11 -2.01
N VAL A 324 11.48 -23.14 -2.20
CA VAL A 324 11.55 -22.34 -3.45
C VAL A 324 11.92 -23.23 -4.63
N SER A 325 12.95 -24.08 -4.53
CA SER A 325 13.37 -25.00 -5.59
C SER A 325 12.24 -25.96 -5.99
N GLU A 326 11.55 -26.53 -5.00
CA GLU A 326 10.41 -27.41 -5.25
C GLU A 326 9.28 -26.71 -6.03
N LEU A 327 9.04 -25.42 -5.76
CA LEU A 327 8.04 -24.64 -6.51
C LEU A 327 8.53 -24.31 -7.92
N GLN A 328 9.84 -24.14 -8.12
CA GLN A 328 10.46 -23.88 -9.42
C GLN A 328 10.52 -25.12 -10.32
N GLU A 329 10.66 -26.30 -9.74
CA GLU A 329 10.86 -27.57 -10.47
C GLU A 329 9.55 -28.34 -10.66
N GLY A 330 8.69 -28.35 -9.64
CA GLY A 330 7.46 -29.13 -9.61
C GLY A 330 6.27 -28.42 -10.25
N LEU A 331 5.22 -29.21 -10.52
CA LEU A 331 3.90 -28.71 -10.88
C LEU A 331 2.97 -28.88 -9.68
N LEU A 332 2.13 -27.87 -9.48
CA LEU A 332 1.06 -27.96 -8.48
C LEU A 332 -0.06 -28.89 -8.96
N GLU A 333 -0.71 -29.55 -8.02
CA GLU A 333 -1.96 -30.25 -8.30
C GLU A 333 -3.06 -29.24 -8.63
N ARG A 334 -3.79 -29.49 -9.72
CA ARG A 334 -4.87 -28.58 -10.18
C ARG A 334 -5.96 -28.35 -9.14
N GLU A 335 -6.35 -29.38 -8.39
CA GLU A 335 -7.34 -29.26 -7.34
C GLU A 335 -6.85 -28.42 -6.14
N GLY A 336 -5.58 -28.55 -5.77
CA GLY A 336 -4.95 -27.69 -4.76
C GLY A 336 -4.96 -26.21 -5.17
N LEU A 337 -4.59 -25.93 -6.41
CA LEU A 337 -4.61 -24.58 -6.97
C LEU A 337 -6.02 -24.02 -7.04
N LYS A 338 -7.03 -24.82 -7.41
CA LYS A 338 -8.42 -24.41 -7.46
C LYS A 338 -8.96 -24.02 -6.07
N ARG A 339 -8.64 -24.83 -5.03
CA ARG A 339 -9.01 -24.50 -3.64
C ARG A 339 -8.39 -23.17 -3.19
N LEU A 340 -7.12 -22.95 -3.49
CA LEU A 340 -6.44 -21.69 -3.19
C LEU A 340 -7.06 -20.52 -3.93
N GLY A 341 -7.40 -20.69 -5.22
CA GLY A 341 -8.12 -19.68 -5.99
C GLY A 341 -9.48 -19.30 -5.36
N GLN A 342 -10.22 -20.27 -4.81
CA GLN A 342 -11.47 -19.98 -4.08
C GLN A 342 -11.22 -19.21 -2.78
N GLN A 343 -10.14 -19.50 -2.06
CA GLN A 343 -9.74 -18.73 -0.88
C GLN A 343 -9.48 -17.28 -1.24
N PHE A 344 -8.67 -17.01 -2.28
CA PHE A 344 -8.43 -15.65 -2.77
C PHE A 344 -9.70 -14.91 -3.20
N LEU A 345 -10.65 -15.61 -3.80
CA LEU A 345 -11.93 -15.00 -4.14
C LEU A 345 -12.73 -14.62 -2.89
N THR A 346 -12.71 -15.47 -1.86
CA THR A 346 -13.37 -15.16 -0.59
C THR A 346 -12.74 -13.94 0.06
N GLU A 347 -11.40 -13.90 0.14
CA GLU A 347 -10.64 -12.75 0.64
C GLU A 347 -10.95 -11.49 -0.17
N TYR A 348 -10.95 -11.57 -1.51
CA TYR A 348 -11.32 -10.46 -2.38
C TYR A 348 -12.69 -9.87 -2.06
N PHE A 349 -13.72 -10.70 -1.86
CA PHE A 349 -15.05 -10.20 -1.53
C PHE A 349 -15.10 -9.58 -0.14
N LEU A 350 -14.43 -10.16 0.85
CA LEU A 350 -14.34 -9.61 2.21
C LEU A 350 -13.57 -8.28 2.22
N ASP A 351 -12.45 -8.22 1.53
CA ASP A 351 -11.62 -7.01 1.42
C ASP A 351 -12.34 -5.86 0.70
N ASN A 352 -13.31 -6.16 -0.18
CA ASN A 352 -14.08 -5.18 -0.95
C ASN A 352 -15.51 -4.96 -0.43
N GLU A 353 -15.82 -5.38 0.79
CA GLU A 353 -17.14 -5.16 1.42
C GLU A 353 -17.47 -3.67 1.59
N THR A 354 -16.48 -2.85 1.94
CA THR A 354 -16.72 -1.44 2.24
C THR A 354 -16.60 -0.56 1.01
N ASN A 355 -17.35 0.55 0.97
CA ASN A 355 -17.24 1.55 -0.10
C ASN A 355 -15.81 2.12 -0.22
N GLY A 356 -15.10 2.28 0.92
CA GLY A 356 -13.71 2.74 0.93
C GLY A 356 -12.75 1.76 0.27
N ALA A 357 -12.88 0.48 0.57
CA ALA A 357 -12.06 -0.56 -0.03
C ALA A 357 -12.33 -0.71 -1.54
N GLN A 358 -13.61 -0.61 -1.96
CA GLN A 358 -13.95 -0.59 -3.39
C GLN A 358 -13.34 0.61 -4.11
N ALA A 359 -13.31 1.79 -3.46
CA ALA A 359 -12.66 2.98 -4.01
C ALA A 359 -11.15 2.76 -4.19
N ASP A 360 -10.47 2.15 -3.22
CA ASP A 360 -9.04 1.80 -3.32
C ASP A 360 -8.78 0.80 -4.45
N PHE A 361 -9.64 -0.20 -4.60
CA PHE A 361 -9.50 -1.20 -5.65
C PHE A 361 -9.66 -0.61 -7.06
N LEU A 362 -10.63 0.29 -7.23
CA LEU A 362 -10.82 1.04 -8.47
C LEU A 362 -9.63 1.98 -8.77
N ALA A 363 -9.11 2.66 -7.75
CA ALA A 363 -7.93 3.51 -7.88
C ALA A 363 -6.69 2.71 -8.30
N ARG A 364 -6.42 1.56 -7.66
CA ARG A 364 -5.33 0.65 -8.05
C ARG A 364 -5.46 0.19 -9.49
N SER A 365 -6.65 -0.22 -9.91
CA SER A 365 -6.91 -0.65 -11.28
C SER A 365 -6.65 0.48 -12.27
N GLN A 366 -7.14 1.69 -11.98
CA GLN A 366 -6.87 2.88 -12.81
C GLN A 366 -5.39 3.21 -12.91
N LEU A 367 -4.69 3.22 -11.78
CA LEU A 367 -3.30 3.68 -11.71
C LEU A 367 -2.31 2.63 -12.19
N TYR A 368 -2.52 1.37 -11.84
CA TYR A 368 -1.58 0.29 -12.14
C TYR A 368 -1.80 -0.33 -13.52
N ARG A 369 -3.04 -0.33 -14.00
CA ARG A 369 -3.42 -0.99 -15.25
C ARG A 369 -3.95 -0.03 -16.31
N GLY A 370 -4.08 1.27 -15.97
CA GLY A 370 -4.50 2.33 -16.89
C GLY A 370 -6.01 2.47 -17.06
N ASP A 371 -6.81 1.55 -16.50
CA ASP A 371 -8.28 1.55 -16.61
C ASP A 371 -8.93 0.98 -15.35
N TYR A 372 -9.82 1.74 -14.71
CA TYR A 372 -10.57 1.28 -13.54
C TYR A 372 -11.42 0.02 -13.80
N ARG A 373 -11.85 -0.21 -15.08
CA ARG A 373 -12.63 -1.39 -15.49
C ARG A 373 -11.84 -2.69 -15.38
N GLU A 374 -10.52 -2.63 -15.31
CA GLU A 374 -9.68 -3.80 -15.03
C GLU A 374 -9.98 -4.45 -13.67
N ALA A 375 -10.59 -3.68 -12.75
CA ALA A 375 -11.11 -4.20 -11.48
C ALA A 375 -12.09 -5.37 -11.68
N ASP A 376 -12.92 -5.31 -12.71
CA ASP A 376 -13.96 -6.32 -12.97
C ASP A 376 -13.37 -7.65 -13.50
N LYS A 377 -12.14 -7.63 -14.02
CA LYS A 377 -11.44 -8.81 -14.55
C LYS A 377 -10.68 -9.62 -13.49
N PHE A 378 -10.48 -9.04 -12.30
CA PHE A 378 -9.64 -9.62 -11.25
C PHE A 378 -10.04 -11.07 -10.88
N VAL A 379 -11.33 -11.32 -10.73
CA VAL A 379 -11.87 -12.65 -10.39
C VAL A 379 -11.57 -13.68 -11.47
N GLU A 380 -11.73 -13.29 -12.74
CA GLU A 380 -11.45 -14.15 -13.89
C GLU A 380 -9.96 -14.44 -14.01
N GLU A 381 -9.12 -13.44 -13.86
CA GLU A 381 -7.66 -13.59 -13.90
C GLU A 381 -7.14 -14.55 -12.83
N LEU A 382 -7.64 -14.45 -11.60
CA LEU A 382 -7.28 -15.40 -10.54
C LEU A 382 -7.69 -16.84 -10.89
N ARG A 383 -8.89 -17.04 -11.45
CA ARG A 383 -9.38 -18.38 -11.85
C ARG A 383 -8.59 -18.99 -13.00
N ASN A 384 -8.01 -18.16 -13.85
CA ASN A 384 -7.28 -18.58 -15.05
C ASN A 384 -5.79 -18.88 -14.78
N VAL A 385 -5.31 -18.71 -13.54
CA VAL A 385 -3.92 -19.08 -13.19
C VAL A 385 -3.76 -20.59 -13.22
N THR A 386 -2.76 -21.07 -13.97
CA THR A 386 -2.46 -22.50 -14.14
C THR A 386 -1.25 -22.93 -13.33
N PRO A 387 -1.09 -24.24 -13.05
CA PRO A 387 0.13 -24.79 -12.42
C PRO A 387 1.41 -24.42 -13.18
N GLU A 388 1.35 -24.42 -14.51
CA GLU A 388 2.46 -24.07 -15.39
C GLU A 388 2.83 -22.57 -15.24
N ALA A 389 1.84 -21.70 -15.13
CA ALA A 389 2.05 -20.27 -14.88
C ALA A 389 2.71 -20.04 -13.53
N VAL A 390 2.27 -20.73 -12.47
CA VAL A 390 2.88 -20.65 -11.12
C VAL A 390 4.34 -21.08 -11.17
N ARG A 391 4.66 -22.23 -11.79
CA ARG A 391 6.05 -22.68 -11.94
C ARG A 391 6.88 -21.67 -12.75
N ARG A 392 6.37 -21.20 -13.87
CA ARG A 392 7.06 -20.21 -14.73
C ARG A 392 7.42 -18.95 -13.95
N VAL A 393 6.50 -18.38 -13.19
CA VAL A 393 6.78 -17.16 -12.41
C VAL A 393 7.72 -17.42 -11.25
N ALA A 394 7.67 -18.60 -10.61
CA ALA A 394 8.64 -18.99 -9.60
C ALA A 394 10.06 -19.05 -10.17
N GLN A 395 10.24 -19.68 -11.34
CA GLN A 395 11.52 -19.73 -12.05
C GLN A 395 12.02 -18.34 -12.49
N LYS A 396 11.11 -17.49 -12.96
CA LYS A 396 11.43 -16.18 -13.50
C LYS A 396 11.79 -15.17 -12.43
N TYR A 397 11.07 -15.15 -11.31
CA TYR A 397 11.13 -14.07 -10.33
C TYR A 397 11.72 -14.46 -8.97
N MET A 398 11.55 -15.71 -8.47
CA MET A 398 12.01 -16.11 -7.12
C MET A 398 13.51 -16.37 -7.08
N LYS A 399 14.29 -15.35 -7.36
CA LYS A 399 15.76 -15.38 -7.41
C LYS A 399 16.33 -14.00 -7.13
N GLY A 400 17.63 -13.93 -6.80
CA GLY A 400 18.28 -12.65 -6.53
C GLY A 400 17.73 -11.95 -5.29
N ILE A 401 17.40 -12.73 -4.25
CA ILE A 401 16.75 -12.21 -3.04
C ILE A 401 17.74 -11.38 -2.23
N ARG A 402 17.36 -10.18 -1.89
CA ARG A 402 18.16 -9.27 -1.08
C ARG A 402 17.61 -9.23 0.34
N PHE A 403 18.38 -9.81 1.26
CA PHE A 403 17.95 -10.03 2.63
C PHE A 403 18.43 -8.96 3.59
N ALA A 404 17.64 -8.69 4.62
CA ALA A 404 18.05 -8.14 5.88
C ALA A 404 18.09 -9.25 6.93
N TYR A 405 19.08 -9.20 7.80
CA TYR A 405 19.24 -10.08 8.95
C TYR A 405 19.44 -9.23 10.19
N VAL A 406 18.58 -9.39 11.16
CA VAL A 406 18.68 -8.73 12.47
C VAL A 406 18.81 -9.82 13.54
N GLY A 407 19.96 -9.94 14.17
CA GLY A 407 20.24 -10.98 15.15
C GLY A 407 21.73 -11.27 15.36
N ASP A 408 22.03 -12.47 15.81
CA ASP A 408 23.40 -12.93 16.07
C ASP A 408 24.11 -13.36 14.77
N PRO A 409 25.09 -12.59 14.26
CA PRO A 409 25.74 -12.88 13.00
C PRO A 409 26.56 -14.17 13.01
N THR A 410 26.92 -14.70 14.18
CA THR A 410 27.67 -15.96 14.30
C THR A 410 26.84 -17.19 13.93
N LYS A 411 25.50 -17.05 13.94
CA LYS A 411 24.56 -18.11 13.58
C LYS A 411 24.21 -18.13 12.08
N LEU A 412 24.72 -17.18 11.28
CA LEU A 412 24.43 -17.06 9.85
C LEU A 412 25.64 -17.37 8.99
N ARG A 413 25.57 -18.42 8.19
CA ARG A 413 26.51 -18.68 7.09
C ARG A 413 26.08 -17.91 5.85
N ARG A 414 26.84 -16.85 5.51
CA ARG A 414 26.50 -15.94 4.40
C ARG A 414 26.42 -16.64 3.05
N GLU A 415 27.12 -17.75 2.86
CA GLU A 415 27.11 -18.54 1.62
C GLU A 415 25.73 -19.14 1.33
N LEU A 416 24.86 -19.29 2.33
CA LEU A 416 23.49 -19.74 2.14
C LEU A 416 22.64 -18.69 1.41
N ILE A 417 22.93 -17.42 1.60
CA ILE A 417 22.24 -16.31 0.97
C ILE A 417 22.48 -16.28 -0.54
N SER A 418 23.71 -16.55 -0.99
CA SER A 418 24.05 -16.54 -2.43
C SER A 418 23.35 -17.63 -3.25
N ARG A 419 22.65 -18.54 -2.60
CA ARG A 419 21.92 -19.64 -3.25
C ARG A 419 20.48 -19.28 -3.65
N PHE A 420 20.00 -18.09 -3.27
CA PHE A 420 18.64 -17.64 -3.59
C PHE A 420 18.52 -16.85 -4.89
#